data_3f68b529e83ff72ce79384418022ac11
#
_entry.id   3f68b529e83ff72ce79384418022ac11
#
_cell.length_a   1.000
_cell.length_b   1.000
_cell.length_c   1.000
_cell.angle_alpha   90.00
_cell.angle_beta   90.00
_cell.angle_gamma   90.00
#
_symmetry.space_group_name_H-M   'P 1'
#
loop_
_entity.id
_entity.type
_entity.pdbx_description
1 polymer ?
#
loop_
_entity_poly.entity_id
_entity_poly.type
_entity_poly.pdbx_seq_one_letter_code
_entity_poly.pdbx_strand_id
1 'polypeptide(L)'
;MNSLKAAGSTNGEDALKLAYEQASKTLKEGSINRILMLTDGDFNVGISDVDEMMDLVKANRDRGISLSTLGFGRGNLNDYMMEQIADNGNGNYSYIDSLSEAKKVLDNELNATFNTVASDVKIQLEFNPAHVDEWRLIGYENRLLAEQEFNNDKVDAGELGAGKAVVALFEITPRGEKGAIAPRRYADNTQALANNSNNKELGFLKIRYKATPQASSKLLELPITTVNKRVSLMSAHPDTQFAVAVASFGQRLQQSPYINDWQYSDSTQLANQSLSYQTVDDANGLRRGFVELTQLAEALQPVINKQ
;
A
#
# COMPACT_ATOMS: atom_id res chain seq x y z
N MET A 1 3.36 27.72 -15.26
CA MET A 1 2.59 26.60 -15.81
C MET A 1 1.96 26.92 -17.17
N ASN A 2 1.43 28.08 -17.42
CA ASN A 2 0.77 28.42 -18.72
C ASN A 2 1.70 28.43 -19.97
N SER A 3 3.01 28.29 -19.79
CA SER A 3 3.99 28.23 -20.90
C SER A 3 4.45 26.83 -21.27
N LEU A 4 4.02 25.82 -20.50
CA LEU A 4 4.38 24.42 -20.78
C LEU A 4 3.58 23.92 -21.98
N LYS A 5 4.27 23.29 -22.93
CA LYS A 5 3.69 22.63 -24.10
C LYS A 5 4.22 21.21 -24.15
N ALA A 6 3.31 20.26 -24.41
CA ALA A 6 3.71 18.89 -24.69
C ALA A 6 4.41 18.86 -26.05
N ALA A 7 5.73 18.70 -26.08
CA ALA A 7 6.53 18.61 -27.30
C ALA A 7 7.91 18.01 -26.99
N GLY A 8 8.45 17.25 -27.93
CA GLY A 8 9.79 16.66 -27.86
C GLY A 8 9.83 15.24 -27.29
N SER A 9 11.03 14.66 -27.18
CA SER A 9 11.29 13.40 -26.47
C SER A 9 11.64 13.69 -25.01
N THR A 10 11.28 12.79 -24.10
CA THR A 10 11.53 12.94 -22.67
C THR A 10 12.94 12.44 -22.34
N ASN A 11 13.89 13.36 -22.10
CA ASN A 11 15.15 12.99 -21.45
C ASN A 11 14.97 13.05 -19.94
N GLY A 12 14.50 11.94 -19.37
CA GLY A 12 14.17 11.85 -17.96
C GLY A 12 15.39 11.94 -17.04
N GLU A 13 16.53 11.43 -17.48
CA GLU A 13 17.77 11.47 -16.70
C GLU A 13 18.25 12.90 -16.48
N ASP A 14 18.41 13.67 -17.53
CA ASP A 14 18.87 15.05 -17.42
C ASP A 14 17.88 15.92 -16.65
N ALA A 15 16.58 15.70 -16.85
CA ALA A 15 15.54 16.39 -16.09
C ALA A 15 15.64 16.08 -14.60
N LEU A 16 15.84 14.82 -14.22
CA LEU A 16 15.97 14.40 -12.84
C LEU A 16 17.27 14.92 -12.20
N LYS A 17 18.39 14.84 -12.90
CA LYS A 17 19.68 15.41 -12.46
C LYS A 17 19.56 16.92 -12.22
N LEU A 18 18.95 17.65 -13.16
CA LEU A 18 18.72 19.08 -13.02
C LEU A 18 17.81 19.41 -11.84
N ALA A 19 16.74 18.64 -11.64
CA ALA A 19 15.82 18.82 -10.51
C ALA A 19 16.56 18.65 -9.17
N TYR A 20 17.37 17.59 -9.04
CA TYR A 20 18.17 17.36 -7.84
C TYR A 20 19.23 18.44 -7.63
N GLU A 21 19.85 18.93 -8.71
CA GLU A 21 20.80 20.06 -8.63
C GLU A 21 20.11 21.32 -8.08
N GLN A 22 18.92 21.65 -8.58
CA GLN A 22 18.17 22.81 -8.09
C GLN A 22 17.69 22.61 -6.63
N ALA A 23 17.17 21.44 -6.29
CA ALA A 23 16.75 21.11 -4.92
C ALA A 23 17.94 21.20 -3.94
N SER A 24 19.14 20.76 -4.36
CA SER A 24 20.35 20.83 -3.55
C SER A 24 20.80 22.26 -3.25
N LYS A 25 20.55 23.22 -4.16
CA LYS A 25 20.86 24.64 -3.96
C LYS A 25 19.99 25.29 -2.88
N THR A 26 18.80 24.77 -2.67
CA THR A 26 17.82 25.28 -1.73
C THR A 26 17.61 24.36 -0.52
N LEU A 27 18.41 23.29 -0.43
CA LEU A 27 18.33 22.31 0.66
C LEU A 27 18.47 23.02 2.01
N LYS A 28 17.51 22.79 2.87
CA LYS A 28 17.50 23.34 4.22
C LYS A 28 17.20 22.22 5.20
N GLU A 29 18.09 22.03 6.15
CA GLU A 29 17.91 21.05 7.22
C GLU A 29 16.65 21.33 8.04
N GLY A 30 15.90 20.28 8.38
CA GLY A 30 14.64 20.38 9.09
C GLY A 30 13.45 20.90 8.27
N SER A 31 13.65 21.17 6.98
CA SER A 31 12.59 21.53 6.05
C SER A 31 12.26 20.37 5.13
N ILE A 32 11.04 20.39 4.58
CA ILE A 32 10.61 19.43 3.58
C ILE A 32 11.23 19.79 2.24
N ASN A 33 12.09 18.92 1.72
CA ASN A 33 12.71 19.06 0.41
C ASN A 33 12.22 17.92 -0.47
N ARG A 34 11.37 18.24 -1.45
CA ARG A 34 10.70 17.22 -2.28
C ARG A 34 10.61 17.64 -3.73
N ILE A 35 10.89 16.70 -4.59
CA ILE A 35 10.68 16.81 -6.03
C ILE A 35 9.36 16.10 -6.35
N LEU A 36 8.53 16.73 -7.18
CA LEU A 36 7.37 16.10 -7.82
C LEU A 36 7.70 15.92 -9.29
N MET A 37 7.81 14.69 -9.74
CA MET A 37 8.04 14.34 -11.14
C MET A 37 6.71 13.98 -11.79
N LEU A 38 6.38 14.69 -12.87
CA LEU A 38 5.16 14.48 -13.64
C LEU A 38 5.55 13.95 -15.02
N THR A 39 4.99 12.82 -15.45
CA THR A 39 5.25 12.22 -16.76
C THR A 39 4.00 11.58 -17.35
N ASP A 40 3.88 11.65 -18.67
CA ASP A 40 2.78 11.07 -19.46
C ASP A 40 3.21 9.88 -20.33
N GLY A 41 4.42 9.39 -20.14
CA GLY A 41 4.95 8.32 -20.98
C GLY A 41 6.18 7.61 -20.43
N ASP A 42 6.82 6.89 -21.33
CA ASP A 42 8.04 6.15 -21.05
C ASP A 42 9.17 7.05 -20.60
N PHE A 43 9.81 6.66 -19.55
CA PHE A 43 11.04 7.28 -19.04
C PHE A 43 12.28 6.68 -19.78
N ASN A 44 12.19 6.63 -21.12
CA ASN A 44 13.08 5.80 -21.96
C ASN A 44 14.29 6.52 -22.53
N VAL A 45 14.44 7.83 -22.32
CA VAL A 45 15.55 8.58 -22.94
C VAL A 45 16.53 9.01 -21.88
N GLY A 46 17.76 8.54 -22.02
CA GLY A 46 18.92 8.98 -21.26
C GLY A 46 19.52 7.90 -20.36
N ILE A 47 18.76 7.19 -19.57
CA ILE A 47 19.29 6.12 -18.72
C ILE A 47 19.18 4.79 -19.43
N SER A 48 20.33 4.27 -19.84
CA SER A 48 20.47 2.90 -20.32
C SER A 48 20.46 1.88 -19.18
N ASP A 49 20.62 2.34 -17.93
CA ASP A 49 20.68 1.50 -16.73
C ASP A 49 19.74 2.02 -15.64
N VAL A 50 18.71 1.22 -15.34
CA VAL A 50 17.74 1.48 -14.28
C VAL A 50 18.41 1.55 -12.91
N ASP A 51 19.48 0.78 -12.72
CA ASP A 51 20.21 0.71 -11.46
C ASP A 51 20.95 2.03 -11.18
N GLU A 52 21.54 2.66 -12.20
CA GLU A 52 22.18 3.99 -12.05
C GLU A 52 21.17 5.07 -11.64
N MET A 53 19.96 5.01 -12.18
CA MET A 53 18.90 5.94 -11.79
C MET A 53 18.45 5.71 -10.34
N MET A 54 18.29 4.46 -9.94
CA MET A 54 17.93 4.14 -8.55
C MET A 54 19.01 4.58 -7.57
N ASP A 55 20.28 4.45 -7.94
CA ASP A 55 21.41 4.93 -7.13
C ASP A 55 21.42 6.45 -7.01
N LEU A 56 21.13 7.17 -8.09
CA LEU A 56 20.96 8.62 -8.07
C LEU A 56 19.83 9.06 -7.12
N VAL A 57 18.69 8.37 -7.19
CA VAL A 57 17.52 8.64 -6.34
C VAL A 57 17.85 8.38 -4.87
N LYS A 58 18.43 7.22 -4.55
CA LYS A 58 18.85 6.84 -3.18
C LYS A 58 19.87 7.82 -2.60
N ALA A 59 20.89 8.18 -3.36
CA ALA A 59 21.92 9.12 -2.91
C ALA A 59 21.33 10.50 -2.54
N ASN A 60 20.33 10.98 -3.27
CA ASN A 60 19.68 12.25 -2.97
C ASN A 60 18.66 12.14 -1.85
N ARG A 61 17.94 11.01 -1.73
CA ARG A 61 17.11 10.70 -0.57
C ARG A 61 17.92 10.75 0.72
N ASP A 62 19.09 10.10 0.75
CA ASP A 62 19.98 10.06 1.92
C ASP A 62 20.51 11.46 2.31
N ARG A 63 20.49 12.40 1.36
CA ARG A 63 20.76 13.83 1.59
C ARG A 63 19.54 14.62 2.06
N GLY A 64 18.36 13.96 2.16
CA GLY A 64 17.12 14.57 2.61
C GLY A 64 16.26 15.20 1.52
N ILE A 65 16.43 14.80 0.24
CA ILE A 65 15.59 15.22 -0.88
C ILE A 65 14.73 14.05 -1.34
N SER A 66 13.45 14.09 -1.03
CA SER A 66 12.48 13.07 -1.44
C SER A 66 11.99 13.28 -2.87
N LEU A 67 11.53 12.20 -3.52
CA LEU A 67 10.99 12.22 -4.88
C LEU A 67 9.66 11.47 -4.94
N SER A 68 8.59 12.16 -5.34
CA SER A 68 7.30 11.55 -5.67
C SER A 68 7.04 11.61 -7.17
N THR A 69 6.34 10.63 -7.69
CA THR A 69 6.05 10.48 -9.11
C THR A 69 4.56 10.50 -9.39
N LEU A 70 4.16 11.25 -10.41
CA LEU A 70 2.78 11.37 -10.87
C LEU A 70 2.72 10.95 -12.34
N GLY A 71 2.02 9.84 -12.60
CA GLY A 71 1.82 9.31 -13.94
C GLY A 71 0.52 9.80 -14.56
N PHE A 72 0.55 10.13 -15.85
CA PHE A 72 -0.60 10.60 -16.62
C PHE A 72 -0.73 9.81 -17.92
N GLY A 73 -1.93 9.81 -18.48
CA GLY A 73 -2.15 9.28 -19.83
C GLY A 73 -2.35 7.78 -19.88
N ARG A 74 -2.57 7.29 -21.12
CA ARG A 74 -2.83 5.87 -21.39
C ARG A 74 -1.83 5.42 -22.48
N GLY A 75 -1.20 4.30 -22.28
CA GLY A 75 -0.36 3.68 -23.30
C GLY A 75 0.96 3.16 -22.78
N ASN A 76 2.00 3.95 -22.85
CA ASN A 76 3.38 3.52 -22.57
C ASN A 76 3.90 3.93 -21.20
N LEU A 77 3.05 4.29 -20.25
CA LEU A 77 3.44 4.57 -18.87
C LEU A 77 3.93 3.28 -18.19
N ASN A 78 5.14 3.32 -17.67
CA ASN A 78 5.70 2.21 -16.90
C ASN A 78 5.43 2.39 -15.40
N ASP A 79 4.26 1.93 -14.96
CA ASP A 79 3.80 2.03 -13.58
C ASP A 79 4.81 1.44 -12.59
N TYR A 80 5.34 0.26 -12.90
CA TYR A 80 6.31 -0.42 -12.03
C TYR A 80 7.56 0.42 -11.80
N MET A 81 8.10 1.00 -12.86
CA MET A 81 9.29 1.86 -12.76
C MET A 81 8.99 3.13 -11.97
N MET A 82 7.83 3.75 -12.19
CA MET A 82 7.41 4.95 -11.47
C MET A 82 7.24 4.69 -9.97
N GLU A 83 6.68 3.54 -9.62
CA GLU A 83 6.56 3.09 -8.24
C GLU A 83 7.95 2.89 -7.61
N GLN A 84 8.85 2.17 -8.29
CA GLN A 84 10.22 1.93 -7.79
C GLN A 84 11.00 3.24 -7.58
N ILE A 85 10.89 4.19 -8.49
CA ILE A 85 11.52 5.51 -8.35
C ILE A 85 11.00 6.23 -7.11
N ALA A 86 9.68 6.25 -6.91
CA ALA A 86 9.06 6.90 -5.77
C ALA A 86 9.43 6.23 -4.44
N ASP A 87 9.36 4.90 -4.36
CA ASP A 87 9.70 4.13 -3.17
C ASP A 87 11.17 4.32 -2.76
N ASN A 88 12.10 4.24 -3.72
CA ASN A 88 13.53 4.50 -3.45
C ASN A 88 13.81 5.98 -3.10
N GLY A 89 12.91 6.89 -3.47
CA GLY A 89 12.99 8.33 -3.22
C GLY A 89 12.26 8.81 -1.96
N ASN A 90 11.79 7.94 -1.07
CA ASN A 90 10.92 8.30 0.07
C ASN A 90 9.73 9.16 -0.37
N GLY A 91 9.12 8.77 -1.47
CA GLY A 91 7.96 9.45 -2.03
C GLY A 91 6.79 8.51 -2.25
N ASN A 92 5.81 9.00 -3.00
CA ASN A 92 4.64 8.23 -3.39
C ASN A 92 4.46 8.30 -4.90
N TYR A 93 4.06 7.17 -5.49
CA TYR A 93 3.56 7.12 -6.84
C TYR A 93 2.04 7.32 -6.85
N SER A 94 1.53 8.09 -7.80
CA SER A 94 0.09 8.22 -8.05
C SER A 94 -0.16 8.28 -9.55
N TYR A 95 -1.14 7.50 -10.03
CA TYR A 95 -1.63 7.57 -11.41
C TYR A 95 -2.85 8.48 -11.47
N ILE A 96 -2.81 9.46 -12.37
CA ILE A 96 -3.86 10.47 -12.54
C ILE A 96 -4.57 10.24 -13.87
N ASP A 97 -5.75 9.64 -13.81
CA ASP A 97 -6.60 9.33 -14.96
C ASP A 97 -7.71 10.38 -15.20
N SER A 98 -7.99 11.18 -14.20
CA SER A 98 -9.11 12.11 -14.18
C SER A 98 -8.81 13.39 -13.40
N LEU A 99 -9.58 14.43 -13.64
CA LEU A 99 -9.49 15.67 -12.86
C LEU A 99 -9.86 15.46 -11.38
N SER A 100 -10.75 14.51 -11.09
CA SER A 100 -11.12 14.14 -9.73
C SER A 100 -9.94 13.52 -8.98
N GLU A 101 -9.22 12.60 -9.64
CA GLU A 101 -8.01 11.99 -9.10
C GLU A 101 -6.89 13.03 -8.93
N ALA A 102 -6.71 13.93 -9.92
CA ALA A 102 -5.75 15.02 -9.80
C ALA A 102 -6.05 15.91 -8.57
N LYS A 103 -7.31 16.24 -8.33
CA LYS A 103 -7.72 17.02 -7.15
C LYS A 103 -7.43 16.26 -5.86
N LYS A 104 -7.74 14.96 -5.79
CA LYS A 104 -7.43 14.11 -4.63
C LYS A 104 -5.94 14.14 -4.32
N VAL A 105 -5.11 13.84 -5.32
CA VAL A 105 -3.65 13.73 -5.16
C VAL A 105 -3.03 15.09 -4.81
N LEU A 106 -3.41 16.16 -5.52
CA LEU A 106 -2.76 17.46 -5.37
C LEU A 106 -3.33 18.32 -4.23
N ASP A 107 -4.52 18.04 -3.75
CA ASP A 107 -5.15 18.78 -2.65
C ASP A 107 -5.11 17.99 -1.34
N ASN A 108 -5.67 16.78 -1.33
CA ASN A 108 -5.81 16.00 -0.10
C ASN A 108 -4.55 15.22 0.27
N GLU A 109 -3.87 14.64 -0.72
CA GLU A 109 -2.71 13.77 -0.47
C GLU A 109 -1.40 14.52 -0.40
N LEU A 110 -1.28 15.64 -1.11
CA LEU A 110 -0.08 16.47 -1.09
C LEU A 110 0.23 16.96 0.33
N ASN A 111 -0.80 17.40 1.07
CA ASN A 111 -0.64 17.83 2.46
C ASN A 111 -0.14 16.70 3.38
N ALA A 112 -0.64 15.49 3.19
CA ALA A 112 -0.17 14.32 3.94
C ALA A 112 1.26 13.93 3.55
N THR A 113 1.58 14.04 2.27
CA THR A 113 2.92 13.78 1.73
C THR A 113 3.96 14.79 2.24
N PHE A 114 3.56 16.06 2.45
CA PHE A 114 4.43 17.08 3.01
C PHE A 114 4.53 17.04 4.53
N ASN A 115 3.66 16.36 5.23
CA ASN A 115 3.65 16.35 6.68
C ASN A 115 3.76 14.90 7.21
N THR A 116 4.96 14.34 7.13
CA THR A 116 5.26 13.01 7.69
C THR A 116 5.18 13.05 9.20
N VAL A 117 4.34 12.21 9.79
CA VAL A 117 4.16 12.09 11.25
C VAL A 117 4.92 10.91 11.85
N ALA A 118 5.28 9.94 11.03
CA ALA A 118 6.15 8.83 11.41
C ALA A 118 6.97 8.35 10.22
N SER A 119 8.25 8.09 10.44
CA SER A 119 9.20 7.59 9.46
C SER A 119 9.60 6.15 9.80
N ASP A 120 10.08 5.40 8.82
CA ASP A 120 10.54 4.02 8.98
C ASP A 120 9.50 3.13 9.69
N VAL A 121 8.25 3.22 9.27
CA VAL A 121 7.15 2.45 9.86
C VAL A 121 7.22 1.02 9.39
N LYS A 122 7.45 0.11 10.33
CA LYS A 122 7.51 -1.34 10.11
C LYS A 122 6.40 -2.00 10.90
N ILE A 123 5.67 -2.89 10.25
CA ILE A 123 4.57 -3.65 10.85
C ILE A 123 4.93 -5.13 10.82
N GLN A 124 4.83 -5.77 11.97
CA GLN A 124 4.99 -7.21 12.12
C GLN A 124 3.75 -7.77 12.80
N LEU A 125 3.16 -8.79 12.21
CA LEU A 125 2.05 -9.53 12.79
C LEU A 125 2.43 -10.99 12.93
N GLU A 126 2.39 -11.50 14.15
CA GLU A 126 2.58 -12.90 14.48
C GLU A 126 1.23 -13.52 14.83
N PHE A 127 0.87 -14.60 14.16
CA PHE A 127 -0.35 -15.34 14.48
C PHE A 127 -0.07 -16.45 15.48
N ASN A 128 -0.99 -16.63 16.42
CA ASN A 128 -0.90 -17.70 17.42
C ASN A 128 -1.22 -19.06 16.77
N PRO A 129 -0.26 -19.99 16.69
CA PRO A 129 -0.49 -21.30 16.06
C PRO A 129 -1.47 -22.20 16.82
N ALA A 130 -1.89 -21.82 18.05
CA ALA A 130 -2.98 -22.46 18.74
C ALA A 130 -4.36 -22.14 18.14
N HIS A 131 -4.47 -21.09 17.35
CA HIS A 131 -5.72 -20.58 16.77
C HIS A 131 -5.70 -20.47 15.24
N VAL A 132 -4.53 -20.33 14.61
CA VAL A 132 -4.36 -20.09 13.19
C VAL A 132 -3.39 -21.12 12.61
N ASP A 133 -3.86 -21.93 11.66
CA ASP A 133 -3.05 -22.93 10.98
C ASP A 133 -2.33 -22.35 9.75
N GLU A 134 -2.99 -21.45 9.02
CA GLU A 134 -2.44 -20.83 7.82
C GLU A 134 -2.82 -19.35 7.78
N TRP A 135 -1.96 -18.56 7.16
CA TRP A 135 -2.23 -17.15 6.89
C TRP A 135 -1.51 -16.68 5.64
N ARG A 136 -2.04 -15.67 5.00
CA ARG A 136 -1.36 -14.93 3.93
C ARG A 136 -1.70 -13.44 4.02
N LEU A 137 -0.73 -12.60 3.69
CA LEU A 137 -0.95 -11.17 3.48
C LEU A 137 -1.58 -10.97 2.10
N ILE A 138 -2.54 -10.04 1.99
CA ILE A 138 -3.19 -9.65 0.74
C ILE A 138 -2.60 -8.31 0.29
N GLY A 139 -1.96 -8.30 -0.88
CA GLY A 139 -1.22 -7.13 -1.36
C GLY A 139 0.14 -6.95 -0.66
N TYR A 140 0.76 -5.82 -0.88
CA TYR A 140 2.08 -5.47 -0.34
C TYR A 140 3.24 -6.36 -0.81
N GLU A 141 3.10 -7.06 -1.91
CA GLU A 141 4.13 -7.99 -2.42
C GLU A 141 5.47 -7.29 -2.66
N ASN A 142 5.44 -6.01 -3.04
CA ASN A 142 6.63 -5.18 -3.28
C ASN A 142 7.19 -4.50 -2.02
N ARG A 143 6.54 -4.68 -0.85
CA ARG A 143 6.87 -3.99 0.42
C ARG A 143 7.11 -4.96 1.57
N LEU A 144 7.41 -6.21 1.25
CA LEU A 144 7.72 -7.21 2.27
C LEU A 144 9.10 -6.94 2.85
N LEU A 145 9.17 -6.95 4.18
CA LEU A 145 10.42 -6.82 4.93
C LEU A 145 10.85 -8.20 5.43
N ALA A 146 12.13 -8.51 5.34
CA ALA A 146 12.64 -9.73 5.95
C ALA A 146 12.52 -9.66 7.48
N GLU A 147 12.18 -10.77 8.12
CA GLU A 147 11.88 -10.80 9.56
C GLU A 147 13.04 -10.24 10.43
N GLN A 148 14.28 -10.55 10.06
CA GLN A 148 15.47 -10.04 10.75
C GLN A 148 15.68 -8.54 10.61
N GLU A 149 15.04 -7.90 9.62
CA GLU A 149 15.16 -6.47 9.35
C GLU A 149 14.18 -5.62 10.17
N PHE A 150 13.18 -6.25 10.77
CA PHE A 150 12.20 -5.53 11.61
C PHE A 150 12.88 -4.73 12.74
N ASN A 151 13.92 -5.27 13.37
CA ASN A 151 14.66 -4.62 14.45
C ASN A 151 15.86 -3.79 13.97
N ASN A 152 16.09 -3.70 12.66
CA ASN A 152 17.21 -2.98 12.10
C ASN A 152 16.81 -1.54 11.73
N ASP A 153 17.23 -0.56 12.53
CA ASP A 153 16.94 0.87 12.32
C ASP A 153 17.67 1.48 11.09
N LYS A 154 18.55 0.70 10.43
CA LYS A 154 19.22 1.13 9.20
C LYS A 154 18.46 0.76 7.93
N VAL A 155 17.51 -0.15 8.04
CA VAL A 155 16.66 -0.55 6.92
C VAL A 155 15.54 0.46 6.79
N ASP A 156 15.49 1.09 5.64
CA ASP A 156 14.45 2.02 5.23
C ASP A 156 13.08 1.34 5.14
N ALA A 157 12.03 2.04 5.53
CA ALA A 157 10.66 1.54 5.52
C ALA A 157 9.66 2.65 5.21
N GLY A 158 8.36 2.35 5.28
CA GLY A 158 7.32 3.28 4.87
C GLY A 158 7.22 4.55 5.70
N GLU A 159 6.84 5.64 5.05
CA GLU A 159 6.52 6.91 5.67
C GLU A 159 5.00 7.02 5.93
N LEU A 160 4.62 7.54 7.07
CA LEU A 160 3.21 7.80 7.38
C LEU A 160 2.95 9.31 7.42
N GLY A 161 2.14 9.80 6.50
CA GLY A 161 1.73 11.21 6.44
C GLY A 161 0.56 11.55 7.36
N ALA A 162 0.44 12.81 7.73
CA ALA A 162 -0.66 13.29 8.55
C ALA A 162 -2.02 13.01 7.91
N GLY A 163 -2.96 12.50 8.70
CA GLY A 163 -4.31 12.15 8.24
C GLY A 163 -4.39 10.88 7.40
N LYS A 164 -3.28 10.14 7.22
CA LYS A 164 -3.28 8.86 6.50
C LYS A 164 -3.48 7.69 7.46
N ALA A 165 -4.12 6.64 6.93
CA ALA A 165 -4.25 5.34 7.58
C ALA A 165 -3.71 4.26 6.63
N VAL A 166 -3.08 3.24 7.21
CA VAL A 166 -2.61 2.07 6.48
C VAL A 166 -3.44 0.86 6.90
N VAL A 167 -3.89 0.09 5.94
CA VAL A 167 -4.66 -1.14 6.18
C VAL A 167 -3.85 -2.32 5.66
N ALA A 168 -3.55 -3.28 6.53
CA ALA A 168 -3.00 -4.57 6.16
C ALA A 168 -4.08 -5.64 6.34
N LEU A 169 -4.39 -6.36 5.27
CA LEU A 169 -5.38 -7.44 5.27
C LEU A 169 -4.68 -8.79 5.21
N PHE A 170 -5.07 -9.67 6.11
CA PHE A 170 -4.62 -11.05 6.16
C PHE A 170 -5.81 -11.98 6.01
N GLU A 171 -5.68 -12.94 5.14
CA GLU A 171 -6.56 -14.11 5.12
C GLU A 171 -5.96 -15.17 6.03
N ILE A 172 -6.77 -15.73 6.92
CA ILE A 172 -6.37 -16.73 7.88
C ILE A 172 -7.25 -17.98 7.78
N THR A 173 -6.64 -19.14 7.97
CA THR A 173 -7.36 -20.40 8.19
C THR A 173 -7.34 -20.70 9.69
N PRO A 174 -8.48 -20.66 10.37
CA PRO A 174 -8.57 -21.06 11.78
C PRO A 174 -8.12 -22.51 11.99
N ARG A 175 -7.55 -22.77 13.15
CA ARG A 175 -7.10 -24.12 13.48
C ARG A 175 -8.20 -25.16 13.40
N GLY A 176 -7.90 -26.26 12.69
CA GLY A 176 -8.83 -27.37 12.48
C GLY A 176 -9.78 -27.20 11.31
N GLU A 177 -9.74 -26.05 10.63
CA GLU A 177 -10.45 -25.84 9.37
C GLU A 177 -9.63 -26.32 8.19
N LYS A 178 -10.32 -26.58 7.05
CA LYS A 178 -9.64 -27.02 5.83
C LYS A 178 -8.90 -25.85 5.20
N GLY A 179 -7.56 -25.91 5.20
CA GLY A 179 -6.70 -24.95 4.55
C GLY A 179 -6.33 -25.32 3.12
N ALA A 180 -5.50 -24.48 2.51
CA ALA A 180 -4.94 -24.66 1.17
C ALA A 180 -3.65 -25.51 1.18
N ILE A 181 -2.96 -25.55 2.32
CA ILE A 181 -1.67 -26.24 2.48
C ILE A 181 -1.91 -27.67 3.02
N ALA A 182 -1.29 -28.66 2.40
CA ALA A 182 -1.33 -30.02 2.93
C ALA A 182 -0.68 -30.09 4.34
N PRO A 183 -1.20 -30.95 5.25
CA PRO A 183 -0.65 -31.07 6.59
C PRO A 183 0.87 -31.32 6.59
N ARG A 184 1.58 -30.52 7.37
CA ARG A 184 3.06 -30.65 7.46
C ARG A 184 3.43 -31.76 8.44
N ARG A 185 4.36 -32.62 8.03
CA ARG A 185 4.79 -33.81 8.82
C ARG A 185 5.35 -33.46 10.21
N TYR A 186 5.94 -32.28 10.37
CA TYR A 186 6.65 -31.86 11.58
C TYR A 186 5.95 -30.69 12.31
N ALA A 187 4.74 -30.33 11.91
CA ALA A 187 3.99 -29.21 12.54
C ALA A 187 3.29 -29.61 13.84
N ASP A 188 3.21 -30.91 14.18
CA ASP A 188 2.42 -31.44 15.30
C ASP A 188 2.99 -31.15 16.70
N ASN A 189 4.15 -30.48 16.83
CA ASN A 189 4.68 -30.07 18.14
C ASN A 189 3.95 -28.87 18.79
N THR A 190 2.88 -28.40 18.18
CA THR A 190 2.07 -27.27 18.68
C THR A 190 1.14 -27.64 19.86
N GLN A 191 1.04 -28.92 20.23
CA GLN A 191 0.29 -29.34 21.45
C GLN A 191 0.90 -28.76 22.73
N ALA A 192 2.20 -28.50 22.76
CA ALA A 192 2.85 -27.86 23.92
C ALA A 192 2.50 -26.36 24.06
N LEU A 193 2.14 -25.70 22.97
CA LEU A 193 1.76 -24.27 22.97
C LEU A 193 0.28 -24.05 23.36
N ALA A 194 -0.57 -25.06 23.20
CA ALA A 194 -1.98 -25.02 23.59
C ALA A 194 -2.23 -24.89 25.10
N ASN A 195 -1.20 -25.18 25.91
CA ASN A 195 -1.27 -25.11 27.38
C ASN A 195 -0.80 -23.76 27.96
N ASN A 196 -0.46 -22.78 27.11
CA ASN A 196 -0.01 -21.49 27.56
C ASN A 196 -1.21 -20.59 27.95
N SER A 197 -1.02 -19.78 29.00
CA SER A 197 -2.01 -18.90 29.64
C SER A 197 -2.67 -17.85 28.71
N ASN A 198 -2.21 -17.72 27.46
CA ASN A 198 -2.68 -16.77 26.45
C ASN A 198 -3.71 -17.37 25.46
N ASN A 199 -4.56 -18.26 25.95
CA ASN A 199 -5.56 -18.96 25.13
C ASN A 199 -6.62 -18.03 24.45
N LYS A 200 -6.57 -16.73 24.71
CA LYS A 200 -7.45 -15.73 24.09
C LYS A 200 -6.76 -14.90 23.00
N GLU A 201 -5.44 -14.99 22.88
CA GLU A 201 -4.68 -14.23 21.89
C GLU A 201 -4.68 -14.97 20.55
N LEU A 202 -5.22 -14.32 19.52
CA LEU A 202 -5.23 -14.80 18.12
C LEU A 202 -3.93 -14.45 17.40
N GLY A 203 -3.27 -13.38 17.83
CA GLY A 203 -2.02 -12.91 17.27
C GLY A 203 -1.46 -11.72 18.06
N PHE A 204 -0.27 -11.29 17.68
CA PHE A 204 0.44 -10.19 18.31
C PHE A 204 0.98 -9.22 17.26
N LEU A 205 0.54 -7.97 17.33
CA LEU A 205 0.93 -6.90 16.43
C LEU A 205 2.07 -6.10 17.05
N LYS A 206 3.12 -5.87 16.27
CA LYS A 206 4.22 -4.96 16.59
C LYS A 206 4.31 -3.89 15.51
N ILE A 207 4.44 -2.64 15.93
CA ILE A 207 4.68 -1.51 15.05
C ILE A 207 5.91 -0.78 15.55
N ARG A 208 6.93 -0.70 14.70
CA ARG A 208 8.13 0.07 14.96
C ARG A 208 8.13 1.29 14.07
N TYR A 209 8.48 2.47 14.62
CA TYR A 209 8.50 3.71 13.86
C TYR A 209 9.45 4.72 14.48
N LYS A 210 9.89 5.70 13.71
CA LYS A 210 10.63 6.89 14.17
C LYS A 210 9.72 8.12 14.14
N ALA A 211 9.83 8.98 15.14
CA ALA A 211 9.10 10.25 15.17
C ALA A 211 9.67 11.27 14.18
N THR A 212 10.97 11.18 13.90
CA THR A 212 11.70 11.89 12.84
C THR A 212 12.74 10.94 12.25
N PRO A 213 13.22 11.14 11.02
CA PRO A 213 14.18 10.23 10.39
C PRO A 213 15.45 9.97 11.23
N GLN A 214 15.90 10.96 12.02
CA GLN A 214 17.08 10.88 12.86
C GLN A 214 16.82 10.36 14.27
N ALA A 215 15.54 10.17 14.65
CA ALA A 215 15.20 9.67 15.98
C ALA A 215 15.47 8.17 16.10
N SER A 216 15.68 7.69 17.31
CA SER A 216 15.63 6.26 17.60
C SER A 216 14.21 5.73 17.45
N SER A 217 14.08 4.51 16.94
CA SER A 217 12.77 3.89 16.76
C SER A 217 12.06 3.64 18.09
N LYS A 218 10.73 3.73 18.05
CA LYS A 218 9.81 3.35 19.10
C LYS A 218 9.08 2.08 18.71
N LEU A 219 8.72 1.27 19.69
CA LEU A 219 7.94 0.04 19.51
C LEU A 219 6.59 0.19 20.16
N LEU A 220 5.52 -0.11 19.41
CA LEU A 220 4.18 -0.34 19.91
C LEU A 220 3.86 -1.82 19.80
N GLU A 221 3.23 -2.36 20.83
CA GLU A 221 2.86 -3.78 20.90
C GLU A 221 1.38 -3.89 21.28
N LEU A 222 0.65 -4.74 20.57
CA LEU A 222 -0.78 -4.92 20.79
C LEU A 222 -1.19 -6.38 20.59
N PRO A 223 -1.69 -7.07 21.62
CA PRO A 223 -2.28 -8.38 21.47
C PRO A 223 -3.61 -8.30 20.72
N ILE A 224 -3.79 -9.16 19.71
CA ILE A 224 -5.05 -9.35 19.01
C ILE A 224 -5.77 -10.52 19.69
N THR A 225 -6.91 -10.24 20.31
CA THR A 225 -7.63 -11.22 21.12
C THR A 225 -9.00 -11.56 20.54
N THR A 226 -9.64 -12.56 21.11
CA THR A 226 -11.02 -12.95 20.74
C THR A 226 -12.05 -11.83 20.91
N VAL A 227 -11.76 -10.78 21.71
CA VAL A 227 -12.61 -9.58 21.84
C VAL A 227 -12.67 -8.78 20.51
N ASN A 228 -11.61 -8.85 19.73
CA ASN A 228 -11.54 -8.20 18.42
C ASN A 228 -12.33 -8.96 17.33
N LYS A 229 -12.69 -10.23 17.59
CA LYS A 229 -13.41 -11.06 16.63
C LYS A 229 -14.83 -10.53 16.38
N ARG A 230 -15.26 -10.53 15.13
CA ARG A 230 -16.63 -10.24 14.70
C ARG A 230 -17.28 -11.51 14.16
N VAL A 231 -18.59 -11.64 14.34
CA VAL A 231 -19.35 -12.84 13.92
C VAL A 231 -19.46 -12.95 12.40
N SER A 232 -19.34 -11.83 11.69
CA SER A 232 -19.35 -11.81 10.22
C SER A 232 -18.67 -10.55 9.73
N LEU A 233 -18.28 -10.53 8.46
CA LEU A 233 -17.75 -9.34 7.78
C LEU A 233 -18.73 -8.17 7.82
N MET A 234 -20.04 -8.44 7.72
CA MET A 234 -21.10 -7.42 7.79
C MET A 234 -21.22 -6.75 9.17
N SER A 235 -20.66 -7.35 10.22
CA SER A 235 -20.59 -6.75 11.56
C SER A 235 -19.24 -6.08 11.86
N ALA A 236 -18.31 -6.10 10.89
CA ALA A 236 -17.04 -5.41 11.00
C ALA A 236 -17.20 -3.88 10.85
N HIS A 237 -16.17 -3.14 11.23
CA HIS A 237 -16.14 -1.69 11.01
C HIS A 237 -16.32 -1.36 9.51
N PRO A 238 -17.05 -0.30 9.14
CA PRO A 238 -17.28 0.08 7.74
C PRO A 238 -15.99 0.20 6.91
N ASP A 239 -14.92 0.75 7.47
CA ASP A 239 -13.63 0.85 6.79
C ASP A 239 -13.00 -0.52 6.52
N THR A 240 -13.19 -1.49 7.42
CA THR A 240 -12.75 -2.86 7.20
C THR A 240 -13.55 -3.51 6.08
N GLN A 241 -14.87 -3.32 6.05
CA GLN A 241 -15.72 -3.81 4.97
C GLN A 241 -15.29 -3.24 3.62
N PHE A 242 -15.04 -1.93 3.58
CA PHE A 242 -14.58 -1.26 2.35
C PHE A 242 -13.20 -1.76 1.92
N ALA A 243 -12.25 -1.88 2.84
CA ALA A 243 -10.92 -2.40 2.54
C ALA A 243 -10.95 -3.83 1.99
N VAL A 244 -11.82 -4.69 2.54
CA VAL A 244 -12.03 -6.05 2.01
C VAL A 244 -12.65 -6.01 0.61
N ALA A 245 -13.64 -5.13 0.37
CA ALA A 245 -14.23 -4.98 -0.96
C ALA A 245 -13.18 -4.58 -2.01
N VAL A 246 -12.30 -3.62 -1.69
CA VAL A 246 -11.21 -3.17 -2.58
C VAL A 246 -10.20 -4.29 -2.82
N ALA A 247 -9.75 -4.96 -1.76
CA ALA A 247 -8.76 -6.03 -1.88
C ALA A 247 -9.30 -7.22 -2.70
N SER A 248 -10.56 -7.61 -2.47
CA SER A 248 -11.20 -8.70 -3.21
C SER A 248 -11.41 -8.33 -4.68
N PHE A 249 -11.77 -7.08 -4.97
CA PHE A 249 -11.85 -6.56 -6.33
C PHE A 249 -10.49 -6.65 -7.05
N GLY A 250 -9.42 -6.20 -6.40
CA GLY A 250 -8.06 -6.29 -6.95
C GLY A 250 -7.63 -7.72 -7.21
N GLN A 251 -7.84 -8.64 -6.27
CA GLN A 251 -7.56 -10.06 -6.44
C GLN A 251 -8.36 -10.67 -7.61
N ARG A 252 -9.63 -10.23 -7.79
CA ARG A 252 -10.45 -10.69 -8.92
C ARG A 252 -9.92 -10.21 -10.26
N LEU A 253 -9.46 -8.96 -10.35
CA LEU A 253 -8.81 -8.41 -11.55
C LEU A 253 -7.51 -9.17 -11.89
N GLN A 254 -6.72 -9.51 -10.88
CA GLN A 254 -5.48 -10.28 -11.02
C GLN A 254 -5.72 -11.77 -11.28
N GLN A 255 -6.99 -12.23 -11.28
CA GLN A 255 -7.34 -13.65 -11.39
C GLN A 255 -6.63 -14.51 -10.33
N SER A 256 -6.52 -14.00 -9.12
CA SER A 256 -5.88 -14.68 -8.00
C SER A 256 -6.51 -16.05 -7.75
N PRO A 257 -5.73 -17.12 -7.56
CA PRO A 257 -6.25 -18.46 -7.28
C PRO A 257 -6.95 -18.53 -5.91
N TYR A 258 -6.79 -17.53 -5.07
CA TYR A 258 -7.34 -17.48 -3.71
C TYR A 258 -8.68 -16.77 -3.62
N ILE A 259 -9.16 -16.12 -4.70
CA ILE A 259 -10.40 -15.33 -4.65
C ILE A 259 -11.66 -16.22 -4.68
N ASN A 260 -11.50 -17.52 -5.01
CA ASN A 260 -12.58 -18.49 -5.07
C ASN A 260 -13.78 -17.99 -5.91
N ASP A 261 -15.00 -18.12 -5.37
CA ASP A 261 -16.25 -17.76 -6.05
C ASP A 261 -16.62 -16.26 -5.93
N TRP A 262 -15.78 -15.43 -5.29
CA TRP A 262 -16.05 -14.01 -5.13
C TRP A 262 -16.23 -13.31 -6.48
N GLN A 263 -17.33 -12.57 -6.65
CA GLN A 263 -17.67 -11.86 -7.87
C GLN A 263 -17.48 -10.34 -7.70
N TYR A 264 -17.50 -9.59 -8.78
CA TYR A 264 -17.47 -8.12 -8.71
C TYR A 264 -18.69 -7.57 -7.99
N SER A 265 -19.86 -8.20 -8.18
CA SER A 265 -21.10 -7.87 -7.46
C SER A 265 -20.94 -7.98 -5.94
N ASP A 266 -20.14 -8.93 -5.43
CA ASP A 266 -19.90 -9.08 -3.99
C ASP A 266 -19.09 -7.88 -3.45
N SER A 267 -18.08 -7.43 -4.21
CA SER A 267 -17.33 -6.20 -3.89
C SER A 267 -18.24 -4.96 -3.95
N THR A 268 -19.11 -4.86 -4.96
CA THR A 268 -20.10 -3.79 -5.09
C THR A 268 -21.05 -3.76 -3.87
N GLN A 269 -21.58 -4.91 -3.48
CA GLN A 269 -22.50 -5.02 -2.36
C GLN A 269 -21.83 -4.63 -1.03
N LEU A 270 -20.63 -5.14 -0.78
CA LEU A 270 -19.88 -4.86 0.44
C LEU A 270 -19.47 -3.39 0.54
N ALA A 271 -19.02 -2.79 -0.56
CA ALA A 271 -18.68 -1.37 -0.61
C ALA A 271 -19.92 -0.49 -0.36
N ASN A 272 -21.05 -0.78 -0.99
CA ASN A 272 -22.32 -0.08 -0.73
C ASN A 272 -22.77 -0.22 0.72
N GLN A 273 -22.64 -1.41 1.30
CA GLN A 273 -22.94 -1.63 2.71
C GLN A 273 -22.08 -0.74 3.60
N SER A 274 -20.79 -0.63 3.33
CA SER A 274 -19.90 0.23 4.08
C SER A 274 -20.30 1.71 4.02
N LEU A 275 -20.80 2.18 2.88
CA LEU A 275 -21.28 3.54 2.66
C LEU A 275 -22.60 3.85 3.34
N SER A 276 -23.40 2.84 3.72
CA SER A 276 -24.68 3.05 4.39
C SER A 276 -24.55 3.54 5.84
N TYR A 277 -23.36 3.48 6.42
CA TYR A 277 -23.14 3.95 7.77
C TYR A 277 -22.95 5.47 7.81
N GLN A 278 -23.65 6.15 8.70
CA GLN A 278 -23.60 7.62 8.85
C GLN A 278 -22.23 8.15 9.29
N THR A 279 -21.38 7.28 9.82
CA THR A 279 -20.02 7.64 10.28
C THR A 279 -18.99 7.68 9.17
N VAL A 280 -19.37 7.25 7.96
CA VAL A 280 -18.45 7.20 6.81
C VAL A 280 -18.53 8.53 6.07
N ASP A 281 -17.43 9.27 6.05
CA ASP A 281 -17.27 10.47 5.22
C ASP A 281 -16.80 10.08 3.82
N ASP A 282 -17.60 10.40 2.82
CA ASP A 282 -17.26 10.25 1.40
C ASP A 282 -17.54 11.57 0.65
N ALA A 283 -17.17 12.70 1.26
CA ALA A 283 -17.40 14.03 0.71
C ALA A 283 -16.76 14.21 -0.69
N ASN A 284 -15.64 13.54 -0.94
CA ASN A 284 -14.96 13.56 -2.23
C ASN A 284 -15.48 12.50 -3.23
N GLY A 285 -16.44 11.67 -2.84
CA GLY A 285 -17.03 10.64 -3.69
C GLY A 285 -16.11 9.47 -4.08
N LEU A 286 -14.99 9.30 -3.37
CA LEU A 286 -13.98 8.29 -3.72
C LEU A 286 -14.50 6.85 -3.55
N ARG A 287 -15.23 6.60 -2.48
CA ARG A 287 -15.82 5.27 -2.24
C ARG A 287 -16.95 4.97 -3.22
N ARG A 288 -17.76 5.99 -3.57
CA ARG A 288 -18.79 5.87 -4.62
C ARG A 288 -18.16 5.62 -6.00
N GLY A 289 -17.07 6.31 -6.32
CA GLY A 289 -16.30 6.06 -7.55
C GLY A 289 -15.78 4.62 -7.62
N PHE A 290 -15.35 4.04 -6.50
CA PHE A 290 -15.00 2.62 -6.45
C PHE A 290 -16.20 1.70 -6.75
N VAL A 291 -17.39 2.01 -6.20
CA VAL A 291 -18.62 1.25 -6.50
C VAL A 291 -18.93 1.29 -8.00
N GLU A 292 -18.84 2.47 -8.63
CA GLU A 292 -19.04 2.62 -10.08
C GLU A 292 -18.02 1.79 -10.87
N LEU A 293 -16.75 1.77 -10.42
CA LEU A 293 -15.69 0.97 -11.04
C LEU A 293 -15.99 -0.54 -10.95
N THR A 294 -16.47 -1.03 -9.81
CA THR A 294 -16.83 -2.45 -9.64
C THR A 294 -18.00 -2.84 -10.53
N GLN A 295 -19.00 -1.98 -10.67
CA GLN A 295 -20.15 -2.18 -11.57
C GLN A 295 -19.73 -2.19 -13.04
N LEU A 296 -18.82 -1.29 -13.42
CA LEU A 296 -18.27 -1.27 -14.77
C LEU A 296 -17.48 -2.56 -15.08
N ALA A 297 -16.67 -3.03 -14.15
CA ALA A 297 -15.92 -4.27 -14.32
C ALA A 297 -16.86 -5.49 -14.46
N GLU A 298 -17.95 -5.52 -13.69
CA GLU A 298 -18.98 -6.55 -13.82
C GLU A 298 -19.65 -6.51 -15.20
N ALA A 299 -20.01 -5.33 -15.70
CA ALA A 299 -20.64 -5.16 -17.02
C ALA A 299 -19.71 -5.52 -18.19
N LEU A 300 -18.40 -5.38 -18.02
CA LEU A 300 -17.40 -5.71 -19.02
C LEU A 300 -16.95 -7.19 -18.99
N GLN A 301 -17.41 -7.97 -18.01
CA GLN A 301 -17.10 -9.41 -18.01
C GLN A 301 -17.68 -10.09 -19.26
N PRO A 302 -16.86 -10.90 -19.98
CA PRO A 302 -17.42 -11.73 -21.05
C PRO A 302 -18.46 -12.67 -20.45
N VAL A 303 -19.63 -12.71 -21.06
CA VAL A 303 -20.68 -13.68 -20.72
C VAL A 303 -20.14 -15.07 -21.01
N ILE A 304 -19.52 -15.70 -20.02
CA ILE A 304 -19.13 -17.10 -20.12
C ILE A 304 -20.42 -17.90 -19.96
N ASN A 305 -21.04 -18.26 -21.10
CA ASN A 305 -22.09 -19.25 -21.11
C ASN A 305 -21.47 -20.54 -20.53
N LYS A 306 -21.83 -20.89 -19.30
CA LYS A 306 -21.57 -22.23 -18.75
C LYS A 306 -22.35 -23.21 -19.64
N GLN A 307 -21.63 -23.89 -20.56
CA GLN A 307 -22.14 -25.08 -21.23
C GLN A 307 -22.08 -26.27 -20.30
#